data_b4d73b592c2780953d9614cebdc05a68
#
_entry.id   b4d73b592c2780953d9614cebdc05a68
#
_cell.length_a   1.000
_cell.length_b   1.000
_cell.length_c   1.000
_cell.angle_alpha   90.00
_cell.angle_beta   90.00
_cell.angle_gamma   90.00
#
_symmetry.space_group_name_H-M   'P 1'
#
loop_
_entity.id
_entity.type
_entity.pdbx_description
1 polymer ?
#
loop_
_entity_poly.entity_id
_entity_poly.type
_entity_poly.pdbx_seq_one_letter_code
_entity_poly.pdbx_strand_id
1 'polypeptide(L)'
;VYQMKISFKIKLLFYWHKIFRSNNKIDSLIKISKGGEGVKRVAFLLPNDKKEAQLAAHFIKDDDKKNKFHFSYIVHEDSLPLYQSSIIPNTFILTNDDMNWLGAINSKNIIDKINNSKFDAIVDLNQSHNQNFSFILMDLTIPIKVGFQDEFSNYLYTITIQSKSIGFLEENFIMIEKILGLR
;
A
#
# COMPACT_ATOMS: atom_id res chain seq x y z
N VAL A 1 6.53 4.60 -24.74
CA VAL A 1 6.62 3.71 -23.57
C VAL A 1 8.00 3.89 -22.98
N TYR A 2 8.15 4.70 -21.93
CA TYR A 2 9.41 4.84 -21.21
C TYR A 2 9.56 3.61 -20.30
N GLN A 3 10.36 2.64 -20.72
CA GLN A 3 10.88 1.62 -19.80
C GLN A 3 11.91 2.29 -18.90
N MET A 4 11.51 2.68 -17.70
CA MET A 4 12.47 3.09 -16.69
C MET A 4 13.26 1.87 -16.23
N LYS A 5 14.59 1.95 -16.37
CA LYS A 5 15.51 0.91 -15.89
C LYS A 5 15.41 0.84 -14.36
N ILE A 6 14.82 -0.23 -13.87
CA ILE A 6 14.79 -0.51 -12.42
C ILE A 6 16.22 -0.60 -11.91
N SER A 7 16.45 0.05 -10.78
CA SER A 7 17.75 0.04 -10.10
C SER A 7 18.16 -1.41 -9.79
N PHE A 8 19.44 -1.72 -10.00
CA PHE A 8 20.00 -3.03 -9.64
C PHE A 8 19.77 -3.39 -8.18
N LYS A 9 19.75 -2.40 -7.27
CA LYS A 9 19.43 -2.57 -5.84
C LYS A 9 18.03 -3.14 -5.63
N ILE A 10 17.04 -2.67 -6.37
CA ILE A 10 15.65 -3.14 -6.26
C ILE A 10 15.53 -4.59 -6.76
N LYS A 11 16.21 -4.93 -7.85
CA LYS A 11 16.25 -6.32 -8.34
C LYS A 11 16.91 -7.26 -7.31
N LEU A 12 18.00 -6.82 -6.72
CA LEU A 12 18.70 -7.59 -5.67
C LEU A 12 17.81 -7.81 -4.45
N LEU A 13 17.12 -6.75 -4.00
CA LEU A 13 16.18 -6.81 -2.90
C LEU A 13 15.05 -7.80 -3.17
N PHE A 14 14.48 -7.73 -4.37
CA PHE A 14 13.42 -8.64 -4.81
C PHE A 14 13.86 -10.10 -4.77
N TYR A 15 15.04 -10.42 -5.33
CA TYR A 15 15.59 -11.78 -5.29
C TYR A 15 15.84 -12.24 -3.86
N TRP A 16 16.35 -11.35 -3.01
CA TRP A 16 16.57 -11.65 -1.60
C TRP A 16 15.27 -12.01 -0.88
N HIS A 17 14.22 -11.18 -1.03
CA HIS A 17 12.90 -11.48 -0.48
C HIS A 17 12.33 -12.80 -1.00
N LYS A 18 12.43 -13.04 -2.30
CA LYS A 18 11.93 -14.25 -2.94
C LYS A 18 12.61 -15.52 -2.40
N ILE A 19 13.91 -15.47 -2.10
CA ILE A 19 14.68 -16.62 -1.63
C ILE A 19 14.46 -16.85 -0.13
N PHE A 20 14.46 -15.80 0.67
CA PHE A 20 14.51 -15.91 2.14
C PHE A 20 13.16 -15.73 2.84
N ARG A 21 12.15 -15.15 2.20
CA ARG A 21 10.86 -14.83 2.83
C ARG A 21 9.61 -15.36 2.09
N SER A 22 9.76 -16.13 1.05
CA SER A 22 8.71 -16.51 0.09
C SER A 22 7.66 -17.52 0.60
N ASN A 23 7.43 -17.67 1.90
CA ASN A 23 6.56 -18.74 2.42
C ASN A 23 5.15 -18.32 2.87
N ASN A 24 4.76 -17.08 2.71
CA ASN A 24 3.41 -16.65 3.13
C ASN A 24 2.44 -16.62 1.94
N LYS A 25 2.11 -17.78 1.39
CA LYS A 25 0.93 -17.89 0.52
C LYS A 25 -0.31 -17.77 1.40
N ILE A 26 -1.03 -16.67 1.22
CA ILE A 26 -2.33 -16.48 1.87
C ILE A 26 -3.36 -17.21 1.02
N ASP A 27 -3.73 -18.41 1.43
CA ASP A 27 -4.80 -19.21 0.80
C ASP A 27 -6.20 -18.84 1.33
N SER A 28 -6.44 -17.57 1.66
CA SER A 28 -7.76 -17.14 2.12
C SER A 28 -8.59 -16.56 0.98
N LEU A 29 -9.67 -17.24 0.64
CA LEU A 29 -10.70 -16.71 -0.25
C LEU A 29 -11.49 -15.64 0.49
N ILE A 30 -11.37 -14.40 0.04
CA ILE A 30 -12.19 -13.30 0.54
C ILE A 30 -13.34 -13.07 -0.42
N LYS A 31 -14.57 -13.15 0.11
CA LYS A 31 -15.77 -12.80 -0.65
C LYS A 31 -15.94 -11.29 -0.61
N ILE A 32 -15.72 -10.63 -1.73
CA ILE A 32 -16.08 -9.23 -1.92
C ILE A 32 -17.51 -9.20 -2.45
N SER A 33 -18.46 -8.71 -1.65
CA SER A 33 -19.86 -8.56 -2.07
C SER A 33 -20.11 -7.16 -2.63
N LYS A 34 -21.19 -7.01 -3.41
CA LYS A 34 -21.63 -5.69 -3.90
C LYS A 34 -21.95 -4.69 -2.78
N GLY A 35 -22.15 -5.14 -1.54
CA GLY A 35 -22.41 -4.30 -0.38
C GLY A 35 -21.19 -4.05 0.48
N GLY A 36 -19.97 -4.42 0.04
CA GLY A 36 -18.75 -4.21 0.84
C GLY A 36 -18.67 -5.00 2.14
N GLU A 37 -19.50 -6.03 2.32
CA GLU A 37 -19.57 -6.78 3.59
C GLU A 37 -18.29 -7.54 3.93
N GLY A 38 -17.38 -7.72 2.98
CA GLY A 38 -16.13 -8.45 3.16
C GLY A 38 -14.95 -7.59 3.60
N VAL A 39 -14.96 -6.29 3.36
CA VAL A 39 -13.83 -5.38 3.64
C VAL A 39 -14.31 -4.28 4.57
N LYS A 40 -13.75 -4.22 5.77
CA LYS A 40 -14.10 -3.22 6.80
C LYS A 40 -12.89 -2.41 7.27
N ARG A 41 -11.73 -3.02 7.29
CA ARG A 41 -10.48 -2.43 7.78
C ARG A 41 -9.49 -2.32 6.63
N VAL A 42 -9.24 -1.11 6.17
CA VAL A 42 -8.38 -0.83 5.02
C VAL A 42 -7.17 -0.01 5.46
N ALA A 43 -5.99 -0.48 5.11
CA ALA A 43 -4.77 0.30 5.22
C ALA A 43 -4.42 0.92 3.86
N PHE A 44 -3.92 2.16 3.87
CA PHE A 44 -3.40 2.84 2.69
C PHE A 44 -1.91 3.08 2.87
N LEU A 45 -1.09 2.57 1.96
CA LEU A 45 0.33 2.90 1.88
C LEU A 45 0.45 4.19 1.08
N LEU A 46 0.78 5.28 1.77
CA LEU A 46 0.79 6.62 1.21
C LEU A 46 2.10 6.90 0.44
N PRO A 47 2.01 7.66 -0.67
CA PRO A 47 3.18 8.07 -1.44
C PRO A 47 4.18 8.89 -0.64
N ASN A 48 5.47 8.65 -0.91
CA ASN A 48 6.56 9.46 -0.39
C ASN A 48 7.01 10.55 -1.38
N ASP A 49 6.67 10.42 -2.66
CA ASP A 49 6.90 11.47 -3.65
C ASP A 49 5.95 12.65 -3.41
N LYS A 50 6.48 13.89 -3.41
CA LYS A 50 5.72 15.10 -3.10
C LYS A 50 4.52 15.32 -4.02
N LYS A 51 4.66 15.03 -5.31
CA LYS A 51 3.57 15.24 -6.28
C LYS A 51 2.46 14.21 -6.09
N GLU A 52 2.84 12.96 -5.92
CA GLU A 52 1.89 11.89 -5.65
C GLU A 52 1.21 12.07 -4.30
N ALA A 53 1.97 12.50 -3.28
CA ALA A 53 1.43 12.77 -1.95
C ALA A 53 0.39 13.90 -1.97
N GLN A 54 0.62 14.99 -2.71
CA GLN A 54 -0.34 16.06 -2.87
C GLN A 54 -1.64 15.58 -3.52
N LEU A 55 -1.55 14.70 -4.50
CA LEU A 55 -2.73 14.11 -5.13
C LEU A 55 -3.43 13.12 -4.18
N ALA A 56 -2.67 12.23 -3.53
CA ALA A 56 -3.21 11.28 -2.58
C ALA A 56 -3.91 11.96 -1.38
N ALA A 57 -3.43 13.12 -0.94
CA ALA A 57 -4.02 13.87 0.17
C ALA A 57 -5.49 14.27 -0.06
N HIS A 58 -5.91 14.43 -1.33
CA HIS A 58 -7.31 14.71 -1.66
C HIS A 58 -8.24 13.50 -1.47
N PHE A 59 -7.68 12.29 -1.40
CA PHE A 59 -8.43 11.04 -1.28
C PHE A 59 -8.37 10.44 0.12
N ILE A 60 -7.62 11.07 1.02
CA ILE A 60 -7.61 10.67 2.42
C ILE A 60 -9.00 10.86 3.00
N LYS A 61 -9.49 9.82 3.65
CA LYS A 61 -10.79 9.79 4.28
C LYS A 61 -10.63 9.71 5.80
N ASP A 62 -11.46 10.45 6.48
CA ASP A 62 -11.70 10.20 7.90
C ASP A 62 -12.52 8.92 8.07
N ASP A 63 -12.39 8.28 9.24
CA ASP A 63 -13.22 7.12 9.59
C ASP A 63 -14.70 7.47 9.39
N ASP A 64 -15.35 6.79 8.48
CA ASP A 64 -16.79 6.95 8.27
C ASP A 64 -17.55 6.08 9.29
N LYS A 65 -17.90 6.71 10.41
CA LYS A 65 -18.68 6.06 11.48
C LYS A 65 -20.05 5.54 11.00
N LYS A 66 -20.58 6.08 9.90
CA LYS A 66 -21.87 5.64 9.34
C LYS A 66 -21.72 4.34 8.54
N ASN A 67 -20.62 4.19 7.80
CA ASN A 67 -20.41 3.05 6.90
C ASN A 67 -19.64 1.90 7.55
N LYS A 68 -19.23 2.02 8.80
CA LYS A 68 -18.48 0.99 9.54
C LYS A 68 -17.12 0.62 8.94
N PHE A 69 -16.54 1.49 8.12
CA PHE A 69 -15.19 1.34 7.60
C PHE A 69 -14.18 1.99 8.55
N HIS A 70 -13.06 1.31 8.73
CA HIS A 70 -11.91 1.81 9.46
C HIS A 70 -10.73 1.98 8.52
N PHE A 71 -10.25 3.21 8.41
CA PHE A 71 -9.12 3.55 7.57
C PHE A 71 -7.88 3.76 8.42
N SER A 72 -6.77 3.20 7.99
CA SER A 72 -5.45 3.44 8.58
C SER A 72 -4.46 3.77 7.48
N TYR A 73 -3.41 4.48 7.84
CA TYR A 73 -2.44 4.99 6.89
C TYR A 73 -1.04 4.52 7.27
N ILE A 74 -0.23 4.17 6.29
CA ILE A 74 1.17 3.83 6.45
C ILE A 74 1.94 4.90 5.68
N VAL A 75 2.78 5.66 6.35
CA VAL A 75 3.45 6.83 5.78
C VAL A 75 4.88 6.92 6.30
N HIS A 76 5.80 7.38 5.45
CA HIS A 76 7.15 7.69 5.89
C HIS A 76 7.19 9.03 6.63
N GLU A 77 8.03 9.16 7.66
CA GLU A 77 8.16 10.37 8.48
C GLU A 77 8.42 11.63 7.65
N ASP A 78 9.26 11.55 6.60
CA ASP A 78 9.59 12.68 5.74
C ASP A 78 8.40 13.19 4.93
N SER A 79 7.44 12.33 4.61
CA SER A 79 6.24 12.70 3.85
C SER A 79 5.04 13.03 4.72
N LEU A 80 5.09 12.73 6.01
CA LEU A 80 3.99 13.02 6.95
C LEU A 80 3.51 14.48 6.91
N PRO A 81 4.38 15.51 6.80
CA PRO A 81 3.93 16.90 6.71
C PRO A 81 3.13 17.25 5.46
N LEU A 82 3.13 16.37 4.44
CA LEU A 82 2.36 16.58 3.21
C LEU A 82 0.89 16.20 3.38
N TYR A 83 0.56 15.51 4.46
CA TYR A 83 -0.77 15.01 4.75
C TYR A 83 -1.44 15.81 5.88
N GLN A 84 -2.75 15.70 5.96
CA GLN A 84 -3.52 16.39 6.98
C GLN A 84 -3.26 15.79 8.38
N SER A 85 -3.24 16.63 9.39
CA SER A 85 -3.05 16.20 10.78
C SER A 85 -4.19 15.27 11.30
N SER A 86 -5.34 15.27 10.66
CA SER A 86 -6.48 14.42 11.01
C SER A 86 -6.20 12.92 10.89
N ILE A 87 -5.25 12.52 10.01
CA ILE A 87 -4.91 11.11 9.83
C ILE A 87 -3.98 10.55 10.91
N ILE A 88 -3.27 11.41 11.64
CA ILE A 88 -2.22 11.01 12.59
C ILE A 88 -2.68 9.93 13.57
N PRO A 89 -3.87 10.00 14.18
CA PRO A 89 -4.31 8.99 15.15
C PRO A 89 -4.38 7.56 14.59
N ASN A 90 -4.60 7.43 13.28
CA ASN A 90 -4.75 6.15 12.58
C ASN A 90 -3.56 5.83 11.68
N THR A 91 -2.36 6.39 11.99
CA THR A 91 -1.19 6.29 11.12
C THR A 91 -0.09 5.45 11.72
N PHE A 92 0.48 4.56 10.90
CA PHE A 92 1.74 3.88 11.15
C PHE A 92 2.85 4.69 10.48
N ILE A 93 3.72 5.26 11.28
CA ILE A 93 4.84 6.07 10.78
C ILE A 93 6.04 5.15 10.60
N LEU A 94 6.57 5.12 9.38
CA LEU A 94 7.81 4.46 9.03
C LEU A 94 8.95 5.46 9.14
N THR A 95 10.02 5.07 9.78
CA THR A 95 11.20 5.91 9.99
C THR A 95 12.40 5.37 9.22
N ASN A 96 13.45 6.18 9.09
CA ASN A 96 14.70 5.73 8.49
C ASN A 96 15.33 4.56 9.28
N ASP A 97 15.09 4.44 10.59
CA ASP A 97 15.57 3.33 11.42
C ASP A 97 14.84 2.00 11.10
N ASP A 98 13.66 2.08 10.51
CA ASP A 98 12.92 0.89 10.06
C ASP A 98 13.46 0.32 8.75
N MET A 99 14.36 1.04 8.08
CA MET A 99 14.90 0.66 6.78
C MET A 99 16.26 -0.03 6.89
N ASN A 100 16.48 -0.98 6.00
CA ASN A 100 17.83 -1.53 5.79
C ASN A 100 18.66 -0.63 4.85
N TRP A 101 19.94 -0.96 4.69
CA TRP A 101 20.86 -0.24 3.81
C TRP A 101 20.44 -0.20 2.32
N LEU A 102 19.52 -1.05 1.90
CA LEU A 102 18.91 -1.06 0.56
C LEU A 102 17.69 -0.12 0.47
N GLY A 103 17.25 0.47 1.59
CA GLY A 103 16.08 1.32 1.66
C GLY A 103 14.75 0.56 1.75
N ALA A 104 14.78 -0.73 2.05
CA ALA A 104 13.56 -1.49 2.28
C ALA A 104 13.22 -1.56 3.77
N ILE A 105 11.94 -1.50 4.07
CA ILE A 105 11.44 -1.67 5.44
C ILE A 105 11.77 -3.09 5.91
N ASN A 106 12.50 -3.19 7.02
CA ASN A 106 12.94 -4.45 7.60
C ASN A 106 12.68 -4.54 9.11
N SER A 107 12.06 -3.53 9.70
CA SER A 107 11.72 -3.50 11.11
C SER A 107 10.62 -4.51 11.41
N LYS A 108 10.98 -5.60 12.12
CA LYS A 108 10.02 -6.62 12.54
C LYS A 108 8.92 -6.00 13.41
N ASN A 109 9.27 -5.04 14.25
CA ASN A 109 8.32 -4.38 15.15
C ASN A 109 7.18 -3.72 14.39
N ILE A 110 7.48 -2.92 13.34
CA ILE A 110 6.44 -2.23 12.56
C ILE A 110 5.64 -3.21 11.71
N ILE A 111 6.28 -4.24 11.14
CA ILE A 111 5.61 -5.28 10.36
C ILE A 111 4.63 -6.05 11.24
N ASP A 112 5.06 -6.49 12.43
CA ASP A 112 4.20 -7.21 13.39
C ASP A 112 3.06 -6.32 13.87
N LYS A 113 3.30 -5.03 14.12
CA LYS A 113 2.27 -4.08 14.52
C LYS A 113 1.18 -3.92 13.44
N ILE A 114 1.58 -3.83 12.17
CA ILE A 114 0.64 -3.74 11.04
C ILE A 114 -0.14 -5.05 10.90
N ASN A 115 0.55 -6.20 10.95
CA ASN A 115 -0.11 -7.52 10.84
C ASN A 115 -1.10 -7.77 11.97
N ASN A 116 -0.77 -7.39 13.22
CA ASN A 116 -1.65 -7.52 14.37
C ASN A 116 -2.89 -6.63 14.30
N SER A 117 -2.88 -5.61 13.45
CA SER A 117 -4.05 -4.75 13.22
C SER A 117 -5.14 -5.43 12.40
N LYS A 118 -4.88 -6.61 11.82
CA LYS A 118 -5.85 -7.46 11.11
C LYS A 118 -6.65 -6.70 10.04
N PHE A 119 -5.93 -6.05 9.13
CA PHE A 119 -6.54 -5.41 7.98
C PHE A 119 -7.10 -6.44 7.00
N ASP A 120 -8.26 -6.14 6.40
CA ASP A 120 -8.85 -6.93 5.34
C ASP A 120 -8.18 -6.63 3.99
N ALA A 121 -7.79 -5.38 3.80
CA ALA A 121 -7.14 -4.92 2.58
C ALA A 121 -6.05 -3.88 2.86
N ILE A 122 -5.06 -3.85 1.99
CA ILE A 122 -4.10 -2.75 1.88
C ILE A 122 -4.04 -2.25 0.45
N VAL A 123 -4.02 -0.93 0.30
CA VAL A 123 -3.93 -0.24 -0.99
C VAL A 123 -2.62 0.52 -1.05
N ASP A 124 -1.79 0.18 -2.00
CA ASP A 124 -0.58 0.94 -2.31
C ASP A 124 -0.91 2.06 -3.28
N LEU A 125 -0.75 3.29 -2.83
CA LEU A 125 -1.03 4.50 -3.61
C LEU A 125 0.20 5.05 -4.32
N ASN A 126 1.35 4.40 -4.19
CA ASN A 126 2.57 4.78 -4.89
C ASN A 126 2.44 4.40 -6.37
N GLN A 127 2.56 5.37 -7.26
CA GLN A 127 2.54 5.15 -8.71
C GLN A 127 3.92 5.21 -9.32
N SER A 128 4.84 5.92 -8.68
CA SER A 128 6.22 6.02 -9.13
C SER A 128 7.06 4.88 -8.57
N HIS A 129 8.19 4.67 -9.24
CA HIS A 129 9.13 3.59 -8.91
C HIS A 129 9.89 3.76 -7.57
N ASN A 130 9.39 4.51 -6.63
CA ASN A 130 9.92 4.50 -5.27
C ASN A 130 9.43 3.25 -4.52
N GLN A 131 9.63 2.11 -5.17
CA GLN A 131 9.13 0.79 -4.82
C GLN A 131 9.73 0.22 -3.53
N ASN A 132 10.72 0.88 -2.95
CA ASN A 132 11.32 0.39 -1.70
C ASN A 132 10.27 0.22 -0.61
N PHE A 133 9.27 1.12 -0.56
CA PHE A 133 8.16 1.02 0.39
C PHE A 133 7.19 -0.10 0.06
N SER A 134 6.90 -0.30 -1.20
CA SER A 134 5.96 -1.34 -1.64
C SER A 134 6.43 -2.74 -1.28
N PHE A 135 7.74 -2.94 -1.09
CA PHE A 135 8.27 -4.24 -0.66
C PHE A 135 7.84 -4.67 0.75
N ILE A 136 7.42 -3.74 1.62
CA ILE A 136 6.82 -4.11 2.91
C ILE A 136 5.62 -5.05 2.72
N LEU A 137 4.90 -4.93 1.58
CA LEU A 137 3.75 -5.76 1.26
C LEU A 137 4.08 -7.25 1.19
N MET A 138 5.34 -7.62 0.89
CA MET A 138 5.76 -9.02 0.88
C MET A 138 5.79 -9.63 2.27
N ASP A 139 6.00 -8.82 3.31
CA ASP A 139 6.09 -9.23 4.71
C ASP A 139 4.75 -9.12 5.45
N LEU A 140 3.76 -8.46 4.84
CA LEU A 140 2.44 -8.31 5.42
C LEU A 140 1.53 -9.51 5.07
N THR A 141 0.80 -9.99 6.08
CA THR A 141 -0.15 -11.12 5.95
C THR A 141 -1.57 -10.66 5.58
N ILE A 142 -1.70 -9.46 5.02
CA ILE A 142 -2.99 -8.88 4.62
C ILE A 142 -3.46 -9.58 3.33
N PRO A 143 -4.69 -10.10 3.31
CA PRO A 143 -5.14 -10.98 2.22
C PRO A 143 -5.41 -10.25 0.89
N ILE A 144 -5.93 -9.03 0.93
CA ILE A 144 -6.16 -8.22 -0.27
C ILE A 144 -5.09 -7.13 -0.33
N LYS A 145 -4.27 -7.17 -1.38
CA LYS A 145 -3.22 -6.18 -1.65
C LYS A 145 -3.49 -5.57 -3.02
N VAL A 146 -3.83 -4.30 -3.04
CA VAL A 146 -4.17 -3.56 -4.27
C VAL A 146 -3.03 -2.59 -4.59
N GLY A 147 -2.65 -2.52 -5.85
CA GLY A 147 -1.64 -1.57 -6.30
C GLY A 147 -1.64 -1.37 -7.80
N PHE A 148 -0.73 -0.56 -8.30
CA PHE A 148 -0.62 -0.26 -9.73
C PHE A 148 0.26 -1.25 -10.46
N GLN A 149 -0.05 -1.48 -11.73
CA GLN A 149 0.69 -2.44 -12.55
C GLN A 149 2.10 -1.93 -12.86
N ASP A 150 3.09 -2.74 -12.49
CA ASP A 150 4.50 -2.57 -12.78
C ASP A 150 5.18 -3.94 -13.00
N GLU A 151 6.51 -3.97 -13.06
CA GLU A 151 7.28 -5.23 -13.23
C GLU A 151 7.15 -6.19 -12.03
N PHE A 152 6.89 -5.68 -10.82
CA PHE A 152 6.82 -6.47 -9.58
C PHE A 152 5.41 -6.69 -9.09
N SER A 153 4.41 -6.07 -9.73
CA SER A 153 3.02 -6.10 -9.30
C SER A 153 2.48 -7.51 -9.06
N ASN A 154 2.86 -8.49 -9.90
CA ASN A 154 2.46 -9.88 -9.74
C ASN A 154 2.98 -10.57 -8.46
N TYR A 155 3.97 -9.97 -7.81
CA TYR A 155 4.55 -10.48 -6.57
C TYR A 155 4.09 -9.73 -5.33
N LEU A 156 3.69 -8.47 -5.52
CA LEU A 156 3.32 -7.56 -4.44
C LEU A 156 1.83 -7.55 -4.20
N TYR A 157 1.03 -7.63 -5.28
CA TYR A 157 -0.40 -7.40 -5.21
C TYR A 157 -1.22 -8.62 -5.57
N THR A 158 -2.39 -8.72 -4.95
CA THR A 158 -3.45 -9.68 -5.33
C THR A 158 -4.37 -9.11 -6.39
N ILE A 159 -4.46 -7.77 -6.46
CA ILE A 159 -5.24 -7.03 -7.45
C ILE A 159 -4.36 -5.91 -8.00
N THR A 160 -4.19 -5.88 -9.32
CA THR A 160 -3.43 -4.83 -10.00
C THR A 160 -4.34 -3.93 -10.82
N ILE A 161 -4.07 -2.64 -10.75
CA ILE A 161 -4.79 -1.62 -11.52
C ILE A 161 -3.88 -1.14 -12.64
N GLN A 162 -4.33 -1.32 -13.87
CA GLN A 162 -3.63 -0.80 -15.03
C GLN A 162 -4.05 0.65 -15.25
N SER A 163 -3.17 1.59 -14.90
CA SER A 163 -3.37 3.00 -15.23
C SER A 163 -3.13 3.23 -16.70
N LYS A 164 -4.11 3.79 -17.41
CA LYS A 164 -3.99 4.11 -18.84
C LYS A 164 -3.10 5.32 -19.11
N SER A 165 -2.88 6.19 -18.12
CA SER A 165 -2.00 7.35 -18.22
C SER A 165 -1.64 7.88 -16.83
N ILE A 166 -0.43 8.45 -16.70
CA ILE A 166 0.00 9.22 -15.54
C ILE A 166 -0.84 10.50 -15.50
N GLY A 167 -1.88 10.58 -14.70
CA GLY A 167 -2.69 11.78 -14.59
C GLY A 167 -4.16 11.57 -14.21
N PHE A 168 -4.68 10.35 -14.30
CA PHE A 168 -6.04 10.03 -13.87
C PHE A 168 -6.06 9.29 -12.53
N LEU A 169 -5.39 9.87 -11.52
CA LEU A 169 -5.42 9.33 -10.16
C LEU A 169 -6.86 9.23 -9.63
N GLU A 170 -7.69 10.20 -9.89
CA GLU A 170 -9.09 10.21 -9.46
C GLU A 170 -9.87 9.00 -9.96
N GLU A 171 -9.73 8.64 -11.24
CA GLU A 171 -10.39 7.46 -11.80
C GLU A 171 -9.89 6.16 -11.15
N ASN A 172 -8.59 6.08 -10.90
CA ASN A 172 -7.98 4.94 -10.24
C ASN A 172 -8.47 4.80 -8.79
N PHE A 173 -8.62 5.90 -8.06
CA PHE A 173 -9.18 5.90 -6.71
C PHE A 173 -10.65 5.47 -6.71
N ILE A 174 -11.46 5.98 -7.62
CA ILE A 174 -12.86 5.57 -7.79
C ILE A 174 -12.93 4.06 -8.08
N MET A 175 -12.00 3.55 -8.87
CA MET A 175 -11.92 2.11 -9.15
C MET A 175 -11.57 1.30 -7.91
N ILE A 176 -10.59 1.75 -7.12
CA ILE A 176 -10.20 1.12 -5.84
C ILE A 176 -11.41 1.07 -4.90
N GLU A 177 -12.12 2.19 -4.73
CA GLU A 177 -13.31 2.25 -3.88
C GLU A 177 -14.39 1.28 -4.34
N LYS A 178 -14.62 1.16 -5.63
CA LYS A 178 -15.60 0.20 -6.19
C LYS A 178 -15.17 -1.25 -5.98
N ILE A 179 -13.88 -1.56 -6.21
CA ILE A 179 -13.34 -2.92 -6.03
C ILE A 179 -13.47 -3.36 -4.58
N LEU A 180 -13.17 -2.47 -3.63
CA LEU A 180 -13.21 -2.76 -2.21
C LEU A 180 -14.60 -2.56 -1.59
N GLY A 181 -15.58 -2.05 -2.34
CA GLY A 181 -16.93 -1.79 -1.86
C GLY A 181 -17.01 -0.67 -0.83
N LEU A 182 -16.16 0.35 -0.94
CA LEU A 182 -16.08 1.50 -0.02
C LEU A 182 -17.08 2.62 -0.36
N ARG A 183 -17.90 2.42 -1.37
CA ARG A 183 -19.00 3.30 -1.81
C ARG A 183 -20.30 2.55 -1.82
#